data_9423e79762f517a3234c46af6ee1b873
#
_entry.id   9423e79762f517a3234c46af6ee1b873
#
_cell.length_a   1.000
_cell.length_b   1.000
_cell.length_c   1.000
_cell.angle_alpha   90.00
_cell.angle_beta   90.00
_cell.angle_gamma   90.00
#
_symmetry.space_group_name_H-M   'P 1'
#
loop_
_entity.id
_entity.type
_entity.pdbx_description
1 polymer ?
#
loop_
_entity_poly.entity_id
_entity_poly.type
_entity_poly.pdbx_seq_one_letter_code
_entity_poly.pdbx_strand_id
1 'polypeptide(L)'
;MPSKPFLPRVLPLAPLALIMTLLMPHPAHAIAYWGTYGATLWNTPSQYFTAQDWQLFEAALTKTLDTAPDGQAVPWQNAASKASGEFTVLKSVKRGEQDCRQVKITSAAGGQRRVTGVAFCREDDGTWKAIPGKNRK
;
A
#
# COMPACT_ATOMS: atom_id res chain seq x y z
N MET A 1 60.47 -46.87 -31.82
CA MET A 1 59.07 -46.70 -31.42
C MET A 1 58.97 -45.35 -30.70
N PRO A 2 58.35 -44.37 -31.30
CA PRO A 2 58.26 -43.08 -30.65
C PRO A 2 57.09 -43.07 -29.69
N SER A 3 57.35 -42.67 -28.45
CA SER A 3 56.41 -42.50 -27.36
C SER A 3 55.53 -41.25 -27.62
N LYS A 4 54.19 -41.41 -27.56
CA LYS A 4 53.25 -40.33 -27.66
C LYS A 4 53.20 -39.52 -26.36
N PRO A 5 53.24 -38.19 -26.39
CA PRO A 5 53.07 -37.39 -25.19
C PRO A 5 51.64 -37.41 -24.73
N PHE A 6 51.40 -37.66 -23.44
CA PHE A 6 50.15 -37.52 -22.75
C PHE A 6 49.89 -36.04 -22.56
N LEU A 7 48.87 -35.52 -23.21
CA LEU A 7 48.32 -34.16 -22.95
C LEU A 7 47.36 -34.26 -21.80
N PRO A 8 47.48 -33.42 -20.75
CA PRO A 8 46.48 -33.35 -19.71
C PRO A 8 45.23 -32.65 -20.25
N ARG A 9 44.11 -33.32 -20.11
CA ARG A 9 42.78 -32.79 -20.39
C ARG A 9 42.46 -31.75 -19.35
N VAL A 10 42.55 -30.47 -19.73
CA VAL A 10 42.04 -29.36 -18.91
C VAL A 10 40.49 -29.34 -19.02
N LEU A 11 39.82 -29.72 -17.94
CA LEU A 11 38.37 -29.51 -17.81
C LEU A 11 38.10 -28.01 -17.69
N PRO A 12 37.14 -27.45 -18.47
CA PRO A 12 36.74 -26.09 -18.26
C PRO A 12 35.89 -26.03 -16.98
N LEU A 13 36.36 -25.28 -15.98
CA LEU A 13 35.57 -24.84 -14.84
C LEU A 13 34.49 -23.89 -15.37
N ALA A 14 33.26 -24.39 -15.45
CA ALA A 14 32.11 -23.56 -15.70
C ALA A 14 31.89 -22.59 -14.51
N PRO A 15 31.74 -21.28 -14.73
CA PRO A 15 31.40 -20.39 -13.66
C PRO A 15 29.96 -20.69 -13.20
N LEU A 16 29.81 -21.09 -11.94
CA LEU A 16 28.53 -21.11 -11.27
C LEU A 16 28.06 -19.64 -11.20
N ALA A 17 27.18 -19.25 -12.12
CA ALA A 17 26.45 -18.01 -12.03
C ALA A 17 25.51 -18.12 -10.82
N LEU A 18 25.90 -17.48 -9.72
CA LEU A 18 25.10 -17.31 -8.53
C LEU A 18 23.96 -16.39 -8.92
N ILE A 19 22.80 -16.96 -9.27
CA ILE A 19 21.55 -16.21 -9.47
C ILE A 19 21.11 -15.79 -8.08
N MET A 20 21.53 -14.60 -7.69
CA MET A 20 21.05 -13.91 -6.50
C MET A 20 19.65 -13.39 -6.83
N THR A 21 18.63 -14.23 -6.62
CA THR A 21 17.25 -13.80 -6.65
C THR A 21 17.07 -12.80 -5.51
N LEU A 22 17.04 -11.52 -5.86
CA LEU A 22 16.58 -10.47 -4.97
C LEU A 22 15.13 -10.79 -4.58
N LEU A 23 14.95 -11.44 -3.43
CA LEU A 23 13.69 -11.47 -2.72
C LEU A 23 13.43 -10.03 -2.25
N MET A 24 12.76 -9.25 -3.09
CA MET A 24 12.18 -8.01 -2.62
C MET A 24 11.09 -8.37 -1.61
N PRO A 25 11.17 -7.91 -0.35
CA PRO A 25 10.08 -8.09 0.58
C PRO A 25 8.87 -7.35 0.01
N HIS A 26 7.88 -8.10 -0.44
CA HIS A 26 6.59 -7.54 -0.77
C HIS A 26 5.99 -7.07 0.55
N PRO A 27 5.54 -5.81 0.68
CA PRO A 27 4.85 -5.37 1.87
C PRO A 27 3.47 -6.05 1.91
N ALA A 28 3.42 -7.24 2.49
CA ALA A 28 2.18 -7.99 2.72
C ALA A 28 1.35 -7.41 3.87
N HIS A 29 1.64 -6.18 4.32
CA HIS A 29 1.10 -5.65 5.56
C HIS A 29 -0.17 -4.79 5.41
N ALA A 30 -0.55 -4.41 4.21
CA ALA A 30 -1.68 -3.51 4.01
C ALA A 30 -3.04 -4.19 4.30
N ILE A 31 -3.20 -5.47 4.00
CA ILE A 31 -4.50 -6.16 4.09
C ILE A 31 -4.92 -6.43 5.55
N ALA A 32 -3.99 -6.67 6.47
CA ALA A 32 -4.30 -6.89 7.88
C ALA A 32 -4.83 -5.64 8.59
N TYR A 33 -4.56 -4.48 8.03
CA TYR A 33 -4.90 -3.19 8.61
C TYR A 33 -6.39 -2.83 8.47
N TRP A 34 -7.03 -3.30 7.42
CA TRP A 34 -8.43 -3.02 7.12
C TRP A 34 -9.39 -4.01 7.76
N GLY A 35 -8.91 -5.10 8.38
CA GLY A 35 -9.73 -6.12 9.01
C GLY A 35 -10.70 -5.57 10.07
N THR A 36 -10.30 -4.55 10.83
CA THR A 36 -11.16 -3.88 11.81
C THR A 36 -12.07 -2.84 11.17
N TYR A 37 -11.69 -2.30 10.01
CA TYR A 37 -12.49 -1.33 9.24
C TYR A 37 -13.38 -1.97 8.17
N GLY A 38 -13.07 -3.19 7.76
CA GLY A 38 -13.90 -3.95 6.81
C GLY A 38 -15.36 -4.00 7.25
N ALA A 39 -15.61 -4.10 8.55
CA ALA A 39 -16.96 -4.08 9.12
C ALA A 39 -17.68 -2.72 8.98
N THR A 40 -16.93 -1.63 8.88
CA THR A 40 -17.50 -0.27 8.70
C THR A 40 -17.71 0.09 7.23
N LEU A 41 -17.19 -0.71 6.32
CA LEU A 41 -17.27 -0.48 4.87
C LEU A 41 -18.44 -1.19 4.18
N TRP A 42 -19.26 -1.94 4.92
CA TRP A 42 -20.50 -2.51 4.40
C TRP A 42 -21.42 -1.36 3.91
N ASN A 43 -21.98 -1.49 2.73
CA ASN A 43 -22.73 -0.45 2.04
C ASN A 43 -21.92 0.79 1.61
N THR A 44 -20.65 0.60 1.29
CA THR A 44 -19.81 1.65 0.71
C THR A 44 -19.34 1.24 -0.69
N PRO A 45 -18.88 2.19 -1.54
CA PRO A 45 -18.34 1.87 -2.85
C PRO A 45 -17.23 0.80 -2.83
N SER A 46 -16.50 0.67 -1.72
CA SER A 46 -15.41 -0.30 -1.58
C SER A 46 -15.85 -1.77 -1.64
N GLN A 47 -17.13 -2.08 -1.45
CA GLN A 47 -17.64 -3.45 -1.68
C GLN A 47 -17.52 -3.89 -3.15
N TYR A 48 -17.40 -2.94 -4.08
CA TYR A 48 -17.25 -3.19 -5.52
C TYR A 48 -15.78 -3.12 -5.97
N PHE A 49 -14.83 -2.92 -5.06
CA PHE A 49 -13.42 -2.82 -5.40
C PHE A 49 -12.85 -4.17 -5.79
N THR A 50 -12.14 -4.20 -6.91
CA THR A 50 -11.27 -5.31 -7.30
C THR A 50 -9.98 -5.30 -6.47
N ALA A 51 -9.19 -6.38 -6.56
CA ALA A 51 -7.88 -6.42 -5.92
C ALA A 51 -6.96 -5.27 -6.38
N GLN A 52 -7.03 -4.90 -7.66
CA GLN A 52 -6.27 -3.79 -8.21
C GLN A 52 -6.75 -2.43 -7.67
N ASP A 53 -8.06 -2.26 -7.49
CA ASP A 53 -8.62 -1.04 -6.90
C ASP A 53 -8.10 -0.83 -5.47
N TRP A 54 -8.05 -1.90 -4.67
CA TRP A 54 -7.48 -1.87 -3.34
C TRP A 54 -6.00 -1.48 -3.34
N GLN A 55 -5.20 -2.01 -4.27
CA GLN A 55 -3.78 -1.63 -4.40
C GLN A 55 -3.62 -0.14 -4.72
N LEU A 56 -4.40 0.39 -5.65
CA LEU A 56 -4.37 1.80 -6.02
C LEU A 56 -4.85 2.70 -4.87
N PHE A 57 -5.91 2.28 -4.18
CA PHE A 57 -6.45 2.97 -3.00
C PHE A 57 -5.40 3.06 -1.89
N GLU A 58 -4.76 1.94 -1.53
CA GLU A 58 -3.75 1.87 -0.47
C GLU A 58 -2.51 2.68 -0.82
N ALA A 59 -2.03 2.59 -2.05
CA ALA A 59 -0.88 3.37 -2.51
C ALA A 59 -1.15 4.88 -2.43
N ALA A 60 -2.32 5.32 -2.86
CA ALA A 60 -2.71 6.72 -2.80
C ALA A 60 -2.93 7.20 -1.36
N LEU A 61 -3.50 6.37 -0.49
CA LEU A 61 -3.67 6.69 0.92
C LEU A 61 -2.33 6.82 1.64
N THR A 62 -1.42 5.87 1.44
CA THR A 62 -0.07 5.91 2.03
C THR A 62 0.67 7.16 1.58
N LYS A 63 0.67 7.46 0.28
CA LYS A 63 1.25 8.70 -0.25
C LYS A 63 0.64 9.94 0.40
N THR A 64 -0.67 9.96 0.58
CA THR A 64 -1.36 11.08 1.21
C THR A 64 -0.92 11.25 2.66
N LEU A 65 -0.87 10.16 3.41
CA LEU A 65 -0.48 10.18 4.82
C LEU A 65 0.99 10.53 5.04
N ASP A 66 1.88 10.10 4.14
CA ASP A 66 3.32 10.36 4.29
C ASP A 66 3.75 11.74 3.80
N THR A 67 3.18 12.24 2.72
CA THR A 67 3.76 13.37 2.00
C THR A 67 2.82 14.51 1.64
N ALA A 68 1.49 14.29 1.63
CA ALA A 68 0.59 15.35 1.21
C ALA A 68 0.48 16.47 2.26
N PRO A 69 0.62 17.74 1.88
CA PRO A 69 0.29 18.85 2.78
C PRO A 69 -1.20 18.91 3.07
N ASP A 70 -1.58 19.55 4.18
CA ASP A 70 -2.96 19.77 4.55
C ASP A 70 -3.71 20.53 3.42
N GLY A 71 -4.90 20.09 3.10
CA GLY A 71 -5.74 20.66 2.05
C GLY A 71 -5.47 20.14 0.63
N GLN A 72 -4.36 19.43 0.39
CA GLN A 72 -4.07 18.88 -0.93
C GLN A 72 -4.85 17.58 -1.17
N ALA A 73 -5.50 17.51 -2.32
CA ALA A 73 -6.15 16.29 -2.79
C ALA A 73 -5.18 15.37 -3.53
N VAL A 74 -5.22 14.08 -3.23
CA VAL A 74 -4.48 13.02 -3.91
C VAL A 74 -5.48 12.06 -4.55
N PRO A 75 -5.70 12.15 -5.87
CA PRO A 75 -6.64 11.30 -6.57
C PRO A 75 -6.04 9.92 -6.88
N TRP A 76 -6.93 8.94 -7.05
CA TRP A 76 -6.63 7.63 -7.61
C TRP A 76 -7.78 7.17 -8.50
N GLN A 77 -7.48 6.35 -9.48
CA GLN A 77 -8.49 5.78 -10.38
C GLN A 77 -8.02 4.48 -11.02
N ASN A 78 -8.97 3.63 -11.36
CA ASN A 78 -8.75 2.43 -12.16
C ASN A 78 -9.69 2.48 -13.38
N ALA A 79 -9.12 2.63 -14.57
CA ALA A 79 -9.89 2.71 -15.81
C ALA A 79 -10.64 1.41 -16.13
N ALA A 80 -10.12 0.25 -15.70
CA ALA A 80 -10.71 -1.06 -15.97
C ALA A 80 -12.01 -1.29 -15.20
N SER A 81 -12.02 -1.00 -13.89
CA SER A 81 -13.20 -1.15 -13.03
C SER A 81 -14.07 0.10 -12.98
N LYS A 82 -13.55 1.26 -13.43
CA LYS A 82 -14.14 2.59 -13.25
C LYS A 82 -14.24 3.02 -11.79
N ALA A 83 -13.54 2.33 -10.89
CA ALA A 83 -13.41 2.77 -9.51
C ALA A 83 -12.46 3.98 -9.43
N SER A 84 -12.76 4.89 -8.54
CA SER A 84 -11.96 6.11 -8.34
C SER A 84 -12.18 6.69 -6.95
N GLY A 85 -11.31 7.60 -6.56
CA GLY A 85 -11.44 8.31 -5.31
C GLY A 85 -10.40 9.40 -5.13
N GLU A 86 -10.42 9.98 -3.95
CA GLU A 86 -9.56 11.08 -3.58
C GLU A 86 -9.35 11.09 -2.08
N PHE A 87 -8.14 11.37 -1.66
CA PHE A 87 -7.78 11.60 -0.27
C PHE A 87 -7.38 13.06 -0.08
N THR A 88 -7.87 13.70 0.97
CA THR A 88 -7.45 15.05 1.34
C THR A 88 -7.15 15.08 2.83
N VAL A 89 -5.94 15.45 3.22
CA VAL A 89 -5.61 15.72 4.61
C VAL A 89 -6.31 16.99 5.02
N LEU A 90 -7.27 16.90 5.94
CA LEU A 90 -7.99 18.06 6.45
C LEU A 90 -7.19 18.78 7.52
N LYS A 91 -6.45 18.03 8.34
CA LYS A 91 -5.68 18.57 9.45
C LYS A 91 -4.63 17.55 9.92
N SER A 92 -3.42 18.05 10.16
CA SER A 92 -2.35 17.34 10.85
C SER A 92 -2.25 17.84 12.29
N VAL A 93 -2.16 16.92 13.25
CA VAL A 93 -2.09 17.24 14.69
C VAL A 93 -1.16 16.28 15.41
N LYS A 94 -0.58 16.72 16.53
CA LYS A 94 0.09 15.83 17.47
C LYS A 94 -0.85 15.38 18.57
N ARG A 95 -0.78 14.11 18.94
CA ARG A 95 -1.43 13.53 20.12
C ARG A 95 -0.35 12.93 21.02
N GLY A 96 0.12 13.69 22.01
CA GLY A 96 1.35 13.37 22.70
C GLY A 96 2.52 13.38 21.72
N GLU A 97 3.27 12.29 21.65
CA GLU A 97 4.39 12.12 20.70
C GLU A 97 3.94 11.65 19.30
N GLN A 98 2.70 11.22 19.16
CA GLN A 98 2.19 10.64 17.93
C GLN A 98 1.76 11.70 16.90
N ASP A 99 2.23 11.57 15.66
CA ASP A 99 1.72 12.33 14.54
C ASP A 99 0.37 11.73 14.08
N CYS A 100 -0.65 12.56 14.00
CA CYS A 100 -1.98 12.15 13.54
C CYS A 100 -2.47 13.05 12.41
N ARG A 101 -3.25 12.46 11.49
CA ARG A 101 -3.86 13.18 10.37
C ARG A 101 -5.33 12.85 10.25
N GLN A 102 -6.16 13.85 10.08
CA GLN A 102 -7.56 13.69 9.73
C GLN A 102 -7.72 13.74 8.22
N VAL A 103 -8.22 12.68 7.62
CA VAL A 103 -8.31 12.53 6.17
C VAL A 103 -9.77 12.43 5.74
N LYS A 104 -10.14 13.25 4.76
CA LYS A 104 -11.36 13.08 3.99
C LYS A 104 -11.09 12.06 2.89
N ILE A 105 -11.89 11.00 2.85
CA ILE A 105 -11.82 9.92 1.87
C ILE A 105 -13.06 10.02 1.00
N THR A 106 -12.88 10.19 -0.29
CA THR A 106 -13.94 10.05 -1.28
C THR A 106 -13.70 8.78 -2.07
N SER A 107 -14.73 7.97 -2.25
CA SER A 107 -14.68 6.74 -3.05
C SER A 107 -15.89 6.65 -3.95
N ALA A 108 -15.71 6.13 -5.16
CA ALA A 108 -16.75 5.87 -6.13
C ALA A 108 -16.49 4.53 -6.83
N ALA A 109 -17.46 3.64 -6.83
CA ALA A 109 -17.47 2.38 -7.56
C ALA A 109 -18.90 1.81 -7.59
N GLY A 110 -19.21 0.96 -8.57
CA GLY A 110 -20.52 0.31 -8.67
C GLY A 110 -21.69 1.30 -8.77
N GLY A 111 -21.47 2.49 -9.35
CA GLY A 111 -22.49 3.55 -9.44
C GLY A 111 -22.75 4.31 -8.13
N GLN A 112 -22.00 3.99 -7.08
CA GLN A 112 -22.11 4.64 -5.77
C GLN A 112 -20.95 5.60 -5.52
N ARG A 113 -21.20 6.65 -4.75
CA ARG A 113 -20.19 7.60 -4.26
C ARG A 113 -20.39 7.85 -2.77
N ARG A 114 -19.30 7.88 -2.01
CA ARG A 114 -19.30 8.19 -0.58
C ARG A 114 -18.13 9.06 -0.19
N VAL A 115 -18.38 9.90 0.82
CA VAL A 115 -17.37 10.71 1.50
C VAL A 115 -17.34 10.31 2.97
N THR A 116 -16.15 10.04 3.49
CA THR A 116 -15.95 9.62 4.88
C THR A 116 -14.75 10.35 5.47
N GLY A 117 -14.82 10.74 6.73
CA GLY A 117 -13.69 11.27 7.49
C GLY A 117 -13.09 10.19 8.38
N VAL A 118 -11.77 9.99 8.30
CA VAL A 118 -11.03 9.04 9.14
C VAL A 118 -9.81 9.72 9.73
N ALA A 119 -9.56 9.49 11.02
CA ALA A 119 -8.31 9.91 11.65
C ALA A 119 -7.30 8.75 11.61
N PHE A 120 -6.06 9.07 11.25
CA PHE A 120 -4.93 8.13 11.27
C PHE A 120 -3.86 8.67 12.20
N CYS A 121 -3.24 7.81 13.00
CA CYS A 121 -2.05 8.16 13.76
C CYS A 121 -0.90 7.25 13.39
N ARG A 122 0.32 7.78 13.42
CA ARG A 122 1.52 7.05 13.07
C ARG A 122 2.00 6.26 14.28
N GLU A 123 2.20 4.97 14.11
CA GLU A 123 2.76 4.07 15.14
C GLU A 123 4.29 4.20 15.18
N ASP A 124 4.91 3.65 16.23
CA ASP A 124 6.37 3.70 16.45
C ASP A 124 7.17 3.00 15.32
N ASP A 125 6.56 2.00 14.66
CA ASP A 125 7.13 1.31 13.51
C ASP A 125 7.00 2.09 12.19
N GLY A 126 6.43 3.31 12.24
CA GLY A 126 6.22 4.19 11.10
C GLY A 126 4.94 3.91 10.29
N THR A 127 4.16 2.90 10.65
CA THR A 127 2.88 2.61 10.00
C THR A 127 1.78 3.56 10.46
N TRP A 128 0.79 3.79 9.60
CA TRP A 128 -0.37 4.60 9.95
C TRP A 128 -1.54 3.72 10.38
N LYS A 129 -2.14 4.03 11.51
CA LYS A 129 -3.28 3.32 12.06
C LYS A 129 -4.50 4.21 12.12
N ALA A 130 -5.59 3.71 11.53
CA ALA A 130 -6.86 4.40 11.61
C ALA A 130 -7.41 4.33 13.04
N ILE A 131 -7.92 5.44 13.54
CA ILE A 131 -8.49 5.54 14.87
C ILE A 131 -10.00 5.60 14.75
N PRO A 132 -10.74 4.75 15.50
CA PRO A 132 -12.19 4.84 15.55
C PRO A 132 -12.63 6.24 15.96
N GLY A 133 -13.49 6.87 15.16
CA GLY A 133 -14.13 8.12 15.55
C GLY A 133 -14.91 7.90 16.84
N LYS A 134 -14.80 8.83 17.80
CA LYS A 134 -15.75 8.84 18.93
C LYS A 134 -17.15 9.03 18.34
N ASN A 135 -17.97 7.99 18.42
CA ASN A 135 -19.39 8.14 18.12
C ASN A 135 -19.94 9.24 19.05
N ARG A 136 -20.20 10.42 18.54
CA ARG A 136 -21.05 11.38 19.25
C ARG A 136 -22.45 10.80 19.26
N LYS A 137 -22.89 10.35 20.43
CA LYS A 137 -24.30 10.05 20.69
C LYS A 137 -25.08 11.34 20.61
#